data_1991515738488c5e4c72074116211098
#
_entry.id   1991515738488c5e4c72074116211098
#
_cell.length_a   1.000
_cell.length_b   1.000
_cell.length_c   1.000
_cell.angle_alpha   90.00
_cell.angle_beta   90.00
_cell.angle_gamma   90.00
#
_symmetry.space_group_name_H-M   'P 1'
#
loop_
_entity.id
_entity.type
_entity.pdbx_description
1 polymer ?
#
loop_
_entity_poly.entity_id
_entity_poly.type
_entity_poly.pdbx_seq_one_letter_code
_entity_poly.pdbx_strand_id
1 'polypeptide(L)'
;MNIEFQAINWDSIDTTEHKGETGTSLRKVLQFEGLRIRIVEYSKGYLAHHWCKKGRFVHCLEGEFISELENGGFYRLSKGMSYIVSDNLSSHRSFSKDGVKLLIIDGDFLQEYNLLQLFSHN
;
A
#
# COMPACT_ATOMS: atom_id res chain seq x y z
N MET A 1 -0.08 20.00 -6.24
CA MET A 1 0.23 18.91 -7.17
C MET A 1 -0.46 19.16 -8.49
N ASN A 2 0.27 19.20 -9.57
CA ASN A 2 -0.25 19.41 -10.91
C ASN A 2 -0.02 18.16 -11.75
N ILE A 3 -1.11 17.47 -12.08
CA ILE A 3 -1.05 16.26 -12.92
C ILE A 3 -1.93 16.50 -14.13
N GLU A 4 -1.32 16.55 -15.31
CA GLU A 4 -2.06 16.67 -16.55
C GLU A 4 -2.84 15.39 -16.84
N PHE A 5 -3.96 15.52 -17.55
CA PHE A 5 -4.73 14.36 -17.97
C PHE A 5 -3.84 13.39 -18.74
N GLN A 6 -3.89 12.13 -18.33
CA GLN A 6 -3.17 11.06 -19.01
C GLN A 6 -3.89 9.74 -18.81
N ALA A 7 -3.90 8.92 -19.85
CA ALA A 7 -4.40 7.56 -19.77
C ALA A 7 -3.23 6.65 -19.39
N ILE A 8 -3.50 5.72 -18.48
CA ILE A 8 -2.50 4.77 -18.00
C ILE A 8 -2.81 3.39 -18.55
N ASN A 9 -1.87 2.83 -19.29
CA ASN A 9 -1.91 1.42 -19.64
C ASN A 9 -0.94 0.67 -18.73
N TRP A 10 -1.49 -0.01 -17.72
CA TRP A 10 -0.68 -0.73 -16.73
C TRP A 10 0.18 -1.82 -17.34
N ASP A 11 -0.25 -2.40 -18.48
CA ASP A 11 0.54 -3.44 -19.16
C ASP A 11 1.85 -2.90 -19.73
N SER A 12 1.92 -1.59 -20.00
CA SER A 12 3.13 -0.95 -20.51
C SER A 12 4.11 -0.50 -19.42
N ILE A 13 3.71 -0.60 -18.15
CA ILE A 13 4.56 -0.21 -17.03
C ILE A 13 5.43 -1.40 -16.62
N ASP A 14 6.73 -1.18 -16.48
CA ASP A 14 7.67 -2.21 -16.08
C ASP A 14 7.35 -2.76 -14.70
N THR A 15 7.49 -4.08 -14.58
CA THR A 15 7.30 -4.78 -13.31
C THR A 15 8.64 -4.91 -12.61
N THR A 16 8.69 -4.57 -11.32
CA THR A 16 9.86 -4.84 -10.47
C THR A 16 9.52 -5.94 -9.47
N GLU A 17 10.49 -6.79 -9.16
CA GLU A 17 10.34 -7.87 -8.21
C GLU A 17 11.06 -7.54 -6.91
N HIS A 18 10.37 -7.78 -5.80
CA HIS A 18 10.92 -7.59 -4.46
C HIS A 18 10.65 -8.84 -3.64
N LYS A 19 11.62 -9.28 -2.86
CA LYS A 19 11.43 -10.45 -1.99
C LYS A 19 10.86 -10.04 -0.66
N GLY A 20 9.87 -10.83 -0.16
CA GLY A 20 9.42 -10.72 1.21
C GLY A 20 10.31 -11.54 2.14
N GLU A 21 9.95 -11.64 3.39
CA GLU A 21 10.51 -12.62 4.33
C GLU A 21 10.35 -14.01 3.74
N THR A 22 9.15 -14.27 3.21
CA THR A 22 8.83 -15.41 2.36
C THR A 22 8.07 -14.88 1.14
N GLY A 23 8.17 -15.58 0.02
CA GLY A 23 7.48 -15.17 -1.20
C GLY A 23 8.04 -13.93 -1.86
N THR A 24 7.35 -13.47 -2.89
CA THR A 24 7.76 -12.32 -3.70
C THR A 24 6.61 -11.34 -3.91
N SER A 25 6.96 -10.10 -4.20
CA SER A 25 6.04 -9.02 -4.57
C SER A 25 6.42 -8.51 -5.95
N LEU A 26 5.48 -8.49 -6.88
CA LEU A 26 5.63 -7.87 -8.19
C LEU A 26 4.94 -6.52 -8.18
N ARG A 27 5.63 -5.46 -8.59
CA ARG A 27 5.13 -4.09 -8.46
C ARG A 27 5.23 -3.32 -9.76
N LYS A 28 4.14 -2.63 -10.09
CA LYS A 28 4.09 -1.61 -11.13
C LYS A 28 3.80 -0.29 -10.44
N VAL A 29 4.62 0.72 -10.68
CA VAL A 29 4.59 1.97 -9.91
C VAL A 29 4.42 3.16 -10.82
N LEU A 30 3.47 4.05 -10.44
CA LEU A 30 3.34 5.39 -10.97
C LEU A 30 3.74 6.36 -9.87
N GLN A 31 4.74 7.19 -10.14
CA GLN A 31 5.21 8.16 -9.16
C GLN A 31 4.97 9.57 -9.67
N PHE A 32 4.20 10.33 -8.90
CA PHE A 32 4.03 11.77 -9.07
C PHE A 32 4.60 12.48 -7.84
N GLU A 33 4.70 13.79 -7.90
CA GLU A 33 5.09 14.55 -6.72
C GLU A 33 4.03 14.39 -5.62
N GLY A 34 4.42 13.83 -4.49
CA GLY A 34 3.53 13.65 -3.34
C GLY A 34 2.44 12.60 -3.53
N LEU A 35 2.48 11.79 -4.59
CA LEU A 35 1.49 10.76 -4.86
C LEU A 35 2.14 9.55 -5.53
N ARG A 36 1.94 8.37 -4.96
CA ARG A 36 2.39 7.12 -5.55
C ARG A 36 1.21 6.16 -5.67
N ILE A 37 1.05 5.59 -6.86
CA ILE A 37 0.00 4.62 -7.16
C ILE A 37 0.68 3.35 -7.64
N ARG A 38 0.33 2.21 -7.03
CA ARG A 38 0.94 0.93 -7.36
C ARG A 38 -0.10 -0.15 -7.58
N ILE A 39 0.17 -1.02 -8.56
CA ILE A 39 -0.47 -2.33 -8.63
C ILE A 39 0.57 -3.33 -8.13
N VAL A 40 0.21 -4.08 -7.11
CA VAL A 40 1.11 -5.01 -6.43
C VAL A 40 0.50 -6.40 -6.42
N GLU A 41 1.32 -7.40 -6.73
CA GLU A 41 0.89 -8.78 -6.73
C GLU A 41 1.80 -9.58 -5.81
N TYR A 42 1.22 -10.13 -4.74
CA TYR A 42 1.97 -10.98 -3.81
C TYR A 42 1.81 -12.43 -4.21
N SER A 43 2.92 -13.16 -4.21
CA SER A 43 2.93 -14.59 -4.48
C SER A 43 2.28 -15.36 -3.31
N LYS A 44 1.98 -16.63 -3.59
CA LYS A 44 1.54 -17.58 -2.56
C LYS A 44 2.55 -17.64 -1.40
N GLY A 45 2.08 -17.49 -0.18
CA GLY A 45 2.92 -17.53 1.00
C GLY A 45 3.72 -16.27 1.28
N TYR A 46 3.40 -15.16 0.63
CA TYR A 46 4.13 -13.90 0.84
C TYR A 46 3.96 -13.38 2.26
N LEU A 47 5.06 -13.01 2.88
CA LEU A 47 5.10 -12.28 4.15
C LEU A 47 6.07 -11.11 3.99
N ALA A 48 5.60 -9.90 4.30
CA ALA A 48 6.44 -8.70 4.21
C ALA A 48 7.61 -8.75 5.18
N HIS A 49 8.78 -8.21 4.74
CA HIS A 49 10.01 -8.16 5.55
C HIS A 49 9.87 -7.29 6.79
N HIS A 50 9.17 -6.19 6.67
CA HIS A 50 9.19 -5.13 7.67
C HIS A 50 7.81 -4.70 8.08
N TRP A 51 7.71 -4.20 9.31
CA TRP A 51 6.56 -3.43 9.74
C TRP A 51 6.59 -2.09 9.03
N CYS A 52 5.55 -1.80 8.26
CA CYS A 52 5.43 -0.56 7.52
C CYS A 52 4.73 0.50 8.37
N LYS A 53 5.36 1.67 8.45
CA LYS A 53 4.80 2.84 9.16
C LYS A 53 4.20 3.86 8.22
N LYS A 54 4.37 3.69 6.92
CA LYS A 54 3.86 4.60 5.90
C LYS A 54 2.36 4.47 5.79
N GLY A 55 1.66 5.60 5.84
CA GLY A 55 0.22 5.66 5.58
C GLY A 55 -0.08 5.27 4.15
N ARG A 56 -1.23 4.63 3.95
CA ARG A 56 -1.66 4.19 2.63
C ARG A 56 -3.14 3.86 2.58
N PHE A 57 -3.67 3.90 1.37
CA PHE A 57 -4.94 3.28 1.03
C PHE A 57 -4.63 2.01 0.24
N VAL A 58 -5.24 0.89 0.62
CA VAL A 58 -5.06 -0.39 -0.05
C VAL A 58 -6.42 -0.97 -0.41
N HIS A 59 -6.57 -1.33 -1.68
CA HIS A 59 -7.78 -1.98 -2.17
C HIS A 59 -7.43 -3.35 -2.73
N CYS A 60 -8.14 -4.40 -2.28
CA CYS A 60 -7.95 -5.76 -2.76
C CYS A 60 -8.69 -5.96 -4.08
N LEU A 61 -7.93 -6.16 -5.17
CA LEU A 61 -8.47 -6.38 -6.51
C LEU A 61 -8.83 -7.84 -6.75
N GLU A 62 -7.99 -8.76 -6.29
CA GLU A 62 -8.17 -10.21 -6.46
C GLU A 62 -7.49 -10.93 -5.31
N GLY A 63 -8.07 -12.04 -4.88
CA GLY A 63 -7.50 -12.88 -3.84
C GLY A 63 -7.82 -12.39 -2.43
N GLU A 64 -6.92 -12.66 -1.50
CA GLU A 64 -7.12 -12.38 -0.09
C GLU A 64 -5.77 -12.20 0.60
N PHE A 65 -5.73 -11.29 1.57
CA PHE A 65 -4.56 -11.12 2.41
C PHE A 65 -4.95 -10.74 3.83
N ILE A 66 -4.00 -10.89 4.73
CA ILE A 66 -4.15 -10.46 6.12
C ILE A 66 -3.23 -9.25 6.32
N SER A 67 -3.79 -8.17 6.85
CA SER A 67 -3.00 -7.05 7.36
C SER A 67 -2.85 -7.26 8.87
N GLU A 68 -1.62 -7.53 9.29
CA GLU A 68 -1.27 -7.70 10.70
C GLU A 68 -0.82 -6.35 11.24
N LEU A 69 -1.35 -5.95 12.39
CA LEU A 69 -0.92 -4.74 13.06
C LEU A 69 0.09 -5.08 14.15
N GLU A 70 1.08 -4.24 14.34
CA GLU A 70 2.13 -4.45 15.34
C GLU A 70 1.57 -4.55 16.77
N ASN A 71 0.42 -3.92 17.02
CA ASN A 71 -0.28 -4.01 18.30
C ASN A 71 -0.98 -5.36 18.54
N GLY A 72 -0.92 -6.29 17.57
CA GLY A 72 -1.52 -7.62 17.67
C GLY A 72 -2.84 -7.82 16.93
N GLY A 73 -3.36 -6.78 16.29
CA GLY A 73 -4.59 -6.89 15.49
C GLY A 73 -4.36 -7.59 14.16
N PHE A 74 -5.37 -8.31 13.66
CA PHE A 74 -5.36 -8.95 12.35
C PHE A 74 -6.63 -8.58 11.61
N TYR A 75 -6.48 -8.19 10.34
CA TYR A 75 -7.62 -7.88 9.47
C TYR A 75 -7.50 -8.68 8.19
N ARG A 76 -8.52 -9.49 7.90
CA ARG A 76 -8.61 -10.24 6.65
C ARG A 76 -9.32 -9.39 5.62
N LEU A 77 -8.67 -9.16 4.48
CA LEU A 77 -9.23 -8.41 3.38
C LEU A 77 -9.29 -9.30 2.14
N SER A 78 -10.49 -9.42 1.59
CA SER A 78 -10.74 -10.15 0.35
C SER A 78 -11.14 -9.18 -0.76
N LYS A 79 -11.34 -9.71 -1.96
CA LYS A 79 -11.72 -8.92 -3.15
C LYS A 79 -12.82 -7.91 -2.82
N GLY A 80 -12.59 -6.65 -3.15
CA GLY A 80 -13.53 -5.55 -2.95
C GLY A 80 -13.39 -4.84 -1.61
N MET A 81 -12.54 -5.33 -0.71
CA MET A 81 -12.31 -4.70 0.58
C MET A 81 -11.09 -3.80 0.54
N SER A 82 -11.10 -2.78 1.39
CA SER A 82 -10.02 -1.80 1.47
C SER A 82 -9.66 -1.49 2.92
N TYR A 83 -8.44 -1.00 3.12
CA TYR A 83 -8.09 -0.33 4.38
C TYR A 83 -7.41 1.01 4.11
N ILE A 84 -7.42 1.87 5.10
CA ILE A 84 -6.74 3.16 5.05
C ILE A 84 -6.10 3.44 6.41
N VAL A 85 -4.92 4.01 6.39
CA VAL A 85 -4.20 4.42 7.60
C VAL A 85 -3.30 5.59 7.28
N SER A 86 -3.18 6.54 8.19
CA SER A 86 -2.22 7.65 8.09
C SER A 86 -0.84 7.21 8.54
N ASP A 87 0.19 8.00 8.19
CA ASP A 87 1.56 7.73 8.61
C ASP A 87 1.67 7.58 10.13
N ASN A 88 2.43 6.62 10.58
CA ASN A 88 2.82 6.38 11.98
C ASN A 88 1.69 6.03 12.95
N LEU A 89 0.44 5.92 12.49
CA LEU A 89 -0.68 5.62 13.41
C LEU A 89 -0.87 4.14 13.69
N SER A 90 -0.51 3.28 12.73
CA SER A 90 -0.59 1.83 12.93
C SER A 90 0.43 1.14 12.04
N SER A 91 1.51 0.63 12.65
CA SER A 91 2.47 -0.18 11.91
C SER A 91 1.81 -1.49 11.48
N HIS A 92 2.03 -1.87 10.23
CA HIS A 92 1.35 -3.02 9.62
C HIS A 92 2.28 -3.80 8.70
N ARG A 93 1.95 -5.06 8.47
CA ARG A 93 2.59 -5.88 7.44
C ARG A 93 1.57 -6.82 6.82
N SER A 94 1.81 -7.20 5.56
CA SER A 94 0.91 -8.06 4.81
C SER A 94 1.40 -9.48 4.76
N PHE A 95 0.43 -10.42 4.83
CA PHE A 95 0.63 -11.83 4.59
C PHE A 95 -0.45 -12.32 3.63
N SER A 96 -0.07 -13.13 2.63
CA SER A 96 -1.04 -13.75 1.74
C SER A 96 -0.74 -15.23 1.58
N LYS A 97 -1.65 -16.09 2.03
CA LYS A 97 -1.50 -17.54 1.92
C LYS A 97 -1.52 -18.00 0.47
N ASP A 98 -2.46 -17.51 -0.32
CA ASP A 98 -2.74 -18.02 -1.67
C ASP A 98 -2.41 -17.01 -2.79
N GLY A 99 -1.89 -15.86 -2.44
CA GLY A 99 -1.63 -14.78 -3.38
C GLY A 99 -2.74 -13.74 -3.40
N VAL A 100 -2.39 -12.52 -3.79
CA VAL A 100 -3.32 -11.38 -3.81
C VAL A 100 -2.83 -10.33 -4.78
N LYS A 101 -3.77 -9.59 -5.37
CA LYS A 101 -3.49 -8.44 -6.21
C LYS A 101 -4.12 -7.20 -5.59
N LEU A 102 -3.33 -6.16 -5.42
CA LEU A 102 -3.70 -4.95 -4.68
C LEU A 102 -3.48 -3.70 -5.50
N LEU A 103 -4.34 -2.70 -5.27
CA LEU A 103 -4.10 -1.31 -5.62
C LEU A 103 -3.66 -0.59 -4.34
N ILE A 104 -2.50 0.03 -4.36
CA ILE A 104 -1.95 0.76 -3.20
C ILE A 104 -1.71 2.21 -3.60
N ILE A 105 -2.26 3.14 -2.82
CA ILE A 105 -2.10 4.57 -3.02
C ILE A 105 -1.52 5.16 -1.75
N ASP A 106 -0.39 5.86 -1.86
CA ASP A 106 0.20 6.59 -0.75
C ASP A 106 0.76 7.93 -1.23
N GLY A 107 1.11 8.78 -0.27
CA GLY A 107 1.63 10.11 -0.57
C GLY A 107 1.46 11.06 0.60
N ASP A 108 1.71 12.33 0.34
CA ASP A 108 1.74 13.36 1.37
C ASP A 108 0.37 13.62 2.01
N PHE A 109 -0.71 13.25 1.34
CA PHE A 109 -2.07 13.44 1.83
C PHE A 109 -2.43 12.55 3.04
N LEU A 110 -1.59 11.57 3.36
CA LEU A 110 -1.77 10.68 4.52
C LEU A 110 -0.79 10.98 5.64
N GLN A 111 -0.14 12.13 5.63
CA GLN A 111 0.72 12.55 6.72
C GLN A 111 -0.06 12.70 8.02
N GLU A 112 0.57 12.29 9.12
CA GLU A 112 0.05 12.52 10.45
C GLU A 112 0.14 14.01 10.78
N TYR A 113 -0.99 14.61 11.22
CA TYR A 113 -1.00 15.99 11.66
C TYR A 113 -0.77 16.10 13.16
N ASN A 114 -0.06 17.14 13.57
CA ASN A 114 0.06 17.53 14.94
C ASN A 114 -0.44 19.00 15.11
N LEU A 115 -0.53 19.48 16.35
CA LEU A 115 -1.05 20.83 16.62
C LEU A 115 -0.23 21.92 15.93
N LEU A 116 1.11 21.77 15.87
CA LEU A 116 1.97 22.73 15.20
C LEU A 116 1.68 22.81 13.71
N GLN A 117 1.46 21.67 13.07
CA GLN A 117 1.12 21.63 11.65
C GLN A 117 -0.22 22.29 11.36
N LEU A 118 -1.23 22.06 12.23
CA LEU A 118 -2.53 22.70 12.08
C LEU A 118 -2.44 24.22 12.17
N PHE A 119 -1.66 24.75 13.09
CA PHE A 119 -1.48 26.19 13.23
C PHE A 119 -0.61 26.80 12.14
N SER A 120 0.33 26.06 11.61
CA SER A 120 1.22 26.56 10.56
C SER A 120 0.57 26.69 9.19
N HIS A 121 -0.60 26.07 8.98
CA HIS A 121 -1.35 26.13 7.72
C HIS A 121 -2.29 27.33 7.62
N ASN A 122 -2.31 28.16 8.61
CA ASN A 122 -3.11 29.40 8.58
C ASN A 122 -2.29 30.61 8.04
#